data_f0ded540968008e8b806c201d85d3480
#
_entry.id   f0ded540968008e8b806c201d85d3480
#
_cell.length_a   1.000
_cell.length_b   1.000
_cell.length_c   1.000
_cell.angle_alpha   90.00
_cell.angle_beta   90.00
_cell.angle_gamma   90.00
#
_symmetry.space_group_name_H-M   'P 1'
#
loop_
_entity.id
_entity.type
_entity.pdbx_description
1 polymer ?
#
loop_
_entity_poly.entity_id
_entity_poly.type
_entity_poly.pdbx_seq_one_letter_code
_entity_poly.pdbx_strand_id
1 'polypeptide(L)'
;FQVQATGLSFEEISRLLTRQSGFSGFLGRETSIAEIAADGGRDPELARALDVFLYQIGKYIGAFVSVLGGVDAVAFVSEDMAAYGDLVRPLAAGLEYSGARIAPEVAEERGVRRLSTPDSPVAVLGLAYDKWGDLGRRAADHREVPAS
;
A
#
# COMPACT_ATOMS: atom_id res chain seq x y z
N PHE A 1 16.97 -19.20 -3.88
CA PHE A 1 18.25 -19.90 -4.13
C PHE A 1 19.26 -19.71 -2.97
N GLN A 2 19.51 -18.49 -2.48
CA GLN A 2 20.43 -18.28 -1.34
C GLN A 2 19.94 -18.90 -0.02
N VAL A 3 18.65 -18.93 0.22
CA VAL A 3 18.05 -19.45 1.46
C VAL A 3 18.19 -20.97 1.56
N GLN A 4 18.12 -21.70 0.45
CA GLN A 4 18.36 -23.14 0.41
C GLN A 4 19.83 -23.52 0.69
N ALA A 5 20.76 -22.62 0.42
CA ALA A 5 22.20 -22.86 0.66
C ALA A 5 22.61 -22.67 2.14
N THR A 6 21.73 -22.11 2.99
CA THR A 6 22.04 -21.82 4.40
C THR A 6 21.81 -23.01 5.34
N GLY A 7 21.23 -24.12 4.85
CA GLY A 7 20.93 -25.30 5.68
C GLY A 7 19.77 -25.10 6.66
N LEU A 8 19.00 -24.00 6.54
CA LEU A 8 17.84 -23.72 7.38
C LEU A 8 16.67 -24.64 7.03
N SER A 9 15.92 -25.06 8.04
CA SER A 9 14.66 -25.78 7.87
C SER A 9 13.59 -24.88 7.24
N PHE A 10 12.54 -25.47 6.66
CA PHE A 10 11.40 -24.73 6.11
C PHE A 10 10.74 -23.80 7.13
N GLU A 11 10.64 -24.23 8.39
CA GLU A 11 10.06 -23.44 9.46
C GLU A 11 10.92 -22.22 9.81
N GLU A 12 12.24 -22.37 9.86
CA GLU A 12 13.19 -21.27 10.07
C GLU A 12 13.15 -20.27 8.92
N ILE A 13 13.08 -20.75 7.68
CA ILE A 13 12.92 -19.92 6.48
C ILE A 13 11.60 -19.15 6.54
N SER A 14 10.49 -19.83 6.83
CA SER A 14 9.18 -19.23 6.96
C SER A 14 9.17 -18.11 8.02
N ARG A 15 9.73 -18.39 9.19
CA ARG A 15 9.84 -17.41 10.28
C ARG A 15 10.70 -16.21 9.88
N LEU A 16 11.82 -16.45 9.21
CA LEU A 16 12.72 -15.40 8.73
C LEU A 16 12.00 -14.48 7.73
N LEU A 17 11.29 -15.04 6.76
CA LEU A 17 10.60 -14.28 5.73
C LEU A 17 9.34 -13.56 6.24
N THR A 18 8.63 -14.13 7.22
CA THR A 18 7.34 -13.57 7.69
C THR A 18 7.47 -12.67 8.91
N ARG A 19 8.47 -12.87 9.76
CA ARG A 19 8.61 -12.16 11.04
C ARG A 19 9.91 -11.40 11.22
N GLN A 20 10.96 -11.74 10.46
CA GLN A 20 12.30 -11.16 10.58
C GLN A 20 12.75 -10.46 9.31
N SER A 21 11.82 -10.12 8.42
CA SER A 21 12.04 -9.35 7.21
C SER A 21 11.20 -8.07 7.19
N GLY A 22 11.26 -7.32 6.10
CA GLY A 22 10.54 -6.07 5.97
C GLY A 22 11.02 -5.02 7.00
N PHE A 23 10.11 -4.26 7.57
CA PHE A 23 10.45 -3.23 8.56
C PHE A 23 11.12 -3.81 9.80
N SER A 24 10.61 -4.92 10.32
CA SER A 24 11.17 -5.57 11.51
C SER A 24 12.60 -6.06 11.28
N GLY A 25 12.89 -6.60 10.10
CA GLY A 25 14.25 -7.00 9.71
C GLY A 25 15.20 -5.82 9.52
N PHE A 26 14.69 -4.71 8.97
CA PHE A 26 15.47 -3.49 8.75
C PHE A 26 15.80 -2.76 10.04
N LEU A 27 14.82 -2.67 10.96
CA LEU A 27 14.92 -1.90 12.21
C LEU A 27 15.41 -2.75 13.40
N GLY A 28 15.53 -4.08 13.24
CA GLY A 28 15.92 -4.99 14.32
C GLY A 28 14.87 -5.13 15.44
N ARG A 29 13.66 -4.59 15.27
CA ARG A 29 12.53 -4.66 16.21
C ARG A 29 11.22 -4.78 15.46
N GLU A 30 10.21 -5.34 16.14
CA GLU A 30 8.86 -5.40 15.57
C GLU A 30 8.32 -3.98 15.37
N THR A 31 7.89 -3.67 14.15
CA THR A 31 7.42 -2.33 13.77
C THR A 31 6.36 -2.44 12.68
N SER A 32 5.30 -1.65 12.79
CA SER A 32 4.24 -1.57 11.82
C SER A 32 4.37 -0.31 10.94
N ILE A 33 3.74 -0.34 9.76
CA ILE A 33 3.65 0.85 8.90
C ILE A 33 2.90 1.99 9.59
N ALA A 34 1.91 1.68 10.44
CA ALA A 34 1.17 2.68 11.21
C ALA A 34 2.06 3.41 12.23
N GLU A 35 2.98 2.68 12.89
CA GLU A 35 3.96 3.28 13.80
C GLU A 35 4.91 4.22 13.04
N ILE A 36 5.40 3.79 11.87
CA ILE A 36 6.27 4.61 11.03
C ILE A 36 5.54 5.86 10.54
N ALA A 37 4.27 5.72 10.12
CA ALA A 37 3.44 6.84 9.70
C ALA A 37 3.22 7.87 10.83
N ALA A 38 2.90 7.37 12.03
CA ALA A 38 2.65 8.21 13.21
C ALA A 38 3.90 8.93 13.71
N ASP A 39 5.10 8.41 13.41
CA ASP A 39 6.36 9.07 13.77
C ASP A 39 6.57 10.37 12.98
N GLY A 40 6.08 10.44 11.72
CA GLY A 40 6.16 11.63 10.88
C GLY A 40 7.59 12.05 10.54
N GLY A 41 8.53 11.11 10.52
CA GLY A 41 9.94 11.35 10.17
C GLY A 41 10.79 11.96 11.27
N ARG A 42 10.35 11.92 12.53
CA ARG A 42 11.11 12.40 13.69
C ARG A 42 12.30 11.49 14.01
N ASP A 43 12.12 10.19 13.84
CA ASP A 43 13.18 9.19 13.98
C ASP A 43 13.84 8.93 12.62
N PRO A 44 15.15 9.21 12.46
CA PRO A 44 15.87 9.02 11.20
C PRO A 44 15.91 7.56 10.71
N GLU A 45 15.83 6.58 11.60
CA GLU A 45 15.79 5.17 11.23
C GLU A 45 14.43 4.80 10.65
N LEU A 46 13.34 5.26 11.28
CA LEU A 46 11.99 5.08 10.77
C LEU A 46 11.78 5.81 9.43
N ALA A 47 12.29 7.04 9.31
CA ALA A 47 12.24 7.79 8.06
C ALA A 47 12.95 7.03 6.91
N ARG A 48 14.15 6.48 7.17
CA ARG A 48 14.89 5.68 6.18
C ARG A 48 14.16 4.40 5.80
N ALA A 49 13.55 3.71 6.77
CA ALA A 49 12.73 2.53 6.52
C ALA A 49 11.53 2.85 5.62
N LEU A 50 10.89 4.00 5.87
CA LEU A 50 9.80 4.52 5.05
C LEU A 50 10.27 4.82 3.61
N ASP A 51 11.39 5.51 3.45
CA ASP A 51 11.95 5.83 2.12
C ASP A 51 12.18 4.58 1.28
N VAL A 52 12.76 3.53 1.88
CA VAL A 52 12.97 2.24 1.21
C VAL A 52 11.63 1.60 0.81
N PHE A 53 10.63 1.66 1.67
CA PHE A 53 9.31 1.12 1.42
C PHE A 53 8.61 1.86 0.27
N LEU A 54 8.58 3.19 0.32
CA LEU A 54 7.99 4.04 -0.72
C LEU A 54 8.69 3.84 -2.07
N TYR A 55 10.02 3.75 -2.06
CA TYR A 55 10.80 3.46 -3.26
C TYR A 55 10.43 2.11 -3.88
N GLN A 56 10.27 1.06 -3.08
CA GLN A 56 9.90 -0.25 -3.60
C GLN A 56 8.50 -0.22 -4.22
N ILE A 57 7.51 0.40 -3.56
CA ILE A 57 6.17 0.54 -4.12
C ILE A 57 6.20 1.34 -5.43
N GLY A 58 6.90 2.48 -5.44
CA GLY A 58 7.04 3.31 -6.64
C GLY A 58 7.61 2.55 -7.84
N LYS A 59 8.59 1.69 -7.61
CA LYS A 59 9.15 0.79 -8.66
C LYS A 59 8.09 -0.13 -9.26
N TYR A 60 7.27 -0.76 -8.41
CA TYR A 60 6.21 -1.66 -8.88
C TYR A 60 5.14 -0.88 -9.66
N ILE A 61 4.72 0.27 -9.16
CA ILE A 61 3.76 1.13 -9.88
C ILE A 61 4.32 1.50 -11.25
N GLY A 62 5.57 1.98 -11.32
CA GLY A 62 6.22 2.34 -12.58
C GLY A 62 6.31 1.17 -13.56
N ALA A 63 6.64 -0.03 -13.07
CA ALA A 63 6.67 -1.23 -13.88
C ALA A 63 5.28 -1.55 -14.46
N PHE A 64 4.22 -1.48 -13.67
CA PHE A 64 2.85 -1.72 -14.14
C PHE A 64 2.37 -0.66 -15.12
N VAL A 65 2.64 0.63 -14.87
CA VAL A 65 2.33 1.71 -15.82
C VAL A 65 2.99 1.45 -17.15
N SER A 66 4.26 1.01 -17.15
CA SER A 66 4.99 0.68 -18.38
C SER A 66 4.40 -0.51 -19.13
N VAL A 67 4.06 -1.60 -18.42
CA VAL A 67 3.49 -2.82 -19.02
C VAL A 67 2.10 -2.56 -19.59
N LEU A 68 1.30 -1.72 -18.95
CA LEU A 68 -0.06 -1.36 -19.39
C LEU A 68 -0.05 -0.33 -20.54
N GLY A 69 1.10 0.29 -20.84
CA GLY A 69 1.20 1.35 -21.84
C GLY A 69 0.58 2.67 -21.38
N GLY A 70 0.40 2.87 -20.10
CA GLY A 70 -0.26 3.99 -19.43
C GLY A 70 -1.35 3.55 -18.47
N VAL A 71 -1.94 4.48 -17.74
CA VAL A 71 -3.03 4.23 -16.81
C VAL A 71 -4.01 5.41 -16.80
N ASP A 72 -5.29 5.13 -16.57
CA ASP A 72 -6.33 6.14 -16.37
C ASP A 72 -6.50 6.47 -14.89
N ALA A 73 -6.17 5.52 -14.01
CA ALA A 73 -6.27 5.69 -12.57
C ALA A 73 -5.27 4.83 -11.81
N VAL A 74 -4.83 5.34 -10.63
CA VAL A 74 -4.09 4.58 -9.61
C VAL A 74 -4.88 4.66 -8.31
N ALA A 75 -5.24 3.52 -7.75
CA ALA A 75 -5.97 3.43 -6.50
C ALA A 75 -5.10 2.83 -5.39
N PHE A 76 -4.92 3.56 -4.31
CA PHE A 76 -4.32 3.06 -3.07
C PHE A 76 -5.44 2.57 -2.17
N VAL A 77 -5.36 1.31 -1.75
CA VAL A 77 -6.41 0.68 -0.95
C VAL A 77 -5.85 0.25 0.40
N SER A 78 -6.51 0.62 1.48
CA SER A 78 -6.13 0.23 2.84
C SER A 78 -7.36 0.09 3.73
N GLU A 79 -7.30 -0.78 4.75
CA GLU A 79 -8.33 -0.87 5.79
C GLU A 79 -8.43 0.43 6.60
N ASP A 80 -7.30 1.12 6.79
CA ASP A 80 -7.22 2.42 7.48
C ASP A 80 -6.56 3.48 6.57
N MET A 81 -7.30 3.94 5.58
CA MET A 81 -6.81 4.97 4.66
C MET A 81 -6.60 6.32 5.36
N ALA A 82 -7.26 6.57 6.48
CA ALA A 82 -7.06 7.80 7.26
C ALA A 82 -5.65 7.82 7.89
N ALA A 83 -5.22 6.70 8.47
CA ALA A 83 -3.88 6.57 9.05
C ALA A 83 -2.76 6.59 7.99
N TYR A 84 -3.04 6.07 6.80
CA TYR A 84 -2.02 5.96 5.74
C TYR A 84 -2.07 7.08 4.70
N GLY A 85 -2.99 8.03 4.84
CA GLY A 85 -3.18 9.12 3.86
C GLY A 85 -1.91 9.93 3.58
N ASP A 86 -1.13 10.22 4.61
CA ASP A 86 0.13 10.96 4.47
C ASP A 86 1.24 10.14 3.80
N LEU A 87 1.24 8.81 3.96
CA LEU A 87 2.19 7.91 3.29
C LEU A 87 1.90 7.79 1.79
N VAL A 88 0.65 7.93 1.37
CA VAL A 88 0.27 7.81 -0.03
C VAL A 88 0.64 9.06 -0.82
N ARG A 89 0.74 10.21 -0.18
CA ARG A 89 1.04 11.48 -0.84
C ARG A 89 2.38 11.51 -1.56
N PRO A 90 3.50 11.06 -0.99
CA PRO A 90 4.77 10.94 -1.71
C PRO A 90 4.71 10.00 -2.91
N LEU A 91 3.97 8.88 -2.79
CA LEU A 91 3.74 7.96 -3.91
C LEU A 91 2.92 8.61 -5.01
N ALA A 92 1.86 9.35 -4.64
CA ALA A 92 1.04 10.11 -5.59
C ALA A 92 1.87 11.16 -6.35
N ALA A 93 2.70 11.93 -5.64
CA ALA A 93 3.61 12.90 -6.25
C ALA A 93 4.57 12.22 -7.24
N GLY A 94 5.04 11.02 -6.94
CA GLY A 94 5.87 10.23 -7.83
C GLY A 94 5.18 9.80 -9.13
N LEU A 95 3.87 10.01 -9.29
CA LEU A 95 3.11 9.65 -10.50
C LEU A 95 2.99 10.79 -11.53
N GLU A 96 3.54 11.96 -11.26
CA GLU A 96 3.45 13.11 -12.18
C GLU A 96 4.02 12.80 -13.58
N TYR A 97 5.00 11.91 -13.67
CA TYR A 97 5.53 11.45 -14.96
C TYR A 97 4.48 10.74 -15.83
N SER A 98 3.43 10.15 -15.23
CA SER A 98 2.33 9.50 -15.95
C SER A 98 1.25 10.49 -16.42
N GLY A 99 1.38 11.78 -16.08
CA GLY A 99 0.41 12.82 -16.35
C GLY A 99 -0.53 13.12 -15.18
N ALA A 100 -0.36 12.45 -14.03
CA ALA A 100 -1.13 12.76 -12.83
C ALA A 100 -0.83 14.19 -12.35
N ARG A 101 -1.86 14.94 -11.98
CA ARG A 101 -1.77 16.27 -11.36
C ARG A 101 -2.25 16.17 -9.94
N ILE A 102 -1.32 16.26 -8.98
CA ILE A 102 -1.65 16.05 -7.57
C ILE A 102 -2.25 17.33 -6.97
N ALA A 103 -3.39 17.18 -6.32
CA ALA A 103 -4.06 18.28 -5.64
C ALA A 103 -3.31 18.69 -4.36
N PRO A 104 -3.22 19.98 -4.05
CA PRO A 104 -2.61 20.46 -2.80
C PRO A 104 -3.40 19.97 -1.57
N GLU A 105 -4.70 19.85 -1.71
CA GLU A 105 -5.62 19.36 -0.68
C GLU A 105 -6.32 18.08 -1.17
N VAL A 106 -6.61 17.18 -0.23
CA VAL A 106 -7.32 15.93 -0.52
C VAL A 106 -8.81 16.19 -0.40
N ALA A 107 -9.55 16.01 -1.50
CA ALA A 107 -11.00 15.97 -1.47
C ALA A 107 -11.46 14.55 -1.07
N GLU A 108 -12.43 14.48 -0.15
CA GLU A 108 -13.03 13.21 0.25
C GLU A 108 -14.53 13.21 -0.04
N GLU A 109 -14.97 12.24 -0.80
CA GLU A 109 -16.38 12.02 -1.09
C GLU A 109 -16.73 10.54 -1.02
N ARG A 110 -17.72 10.19 -0.18
CA ARG A 110 -18.23 8.81 -0.04
C ARG A 110 -17.16 7.77 0.29
N GLY A 111 -16.16 8.15 1.11
CA GLY A 111 -15.07 7.26 1.49
C GLY A 111 -13.98 7.09 0.43
N VAL A 112 -14.06 7.88 -0.65
CA VAL A 112 -13.02 7.99 -1.67
C VAL A 112 -12.26 9.30 -1.46
N ARG A 113 -10.97 9.19 -1.21
CA ARG A 113 -10.05 10.34 -1.11
C ARG A 113 -9.43 10.57 -2.47
N ARG A 114 -9.71 11.69 -3.09
CA ARG A 114 -9.09 12.07 -4.36
C ARG A 114 -7.84 12.89 -4.11
N LEU A 115 -6.69 12.35 -4.50
CA LEU A 115 -5.38 12.99 -4.36
C LEU A 115 -5.01 13.80 -5.61
N SER A 116 -5.62 13.50 -6.77
CA SER A 116 -5.41 14.26 -8.01
C SER A 116 -6.43 15.36 -8.18
N THR A 117 -6.08 16.40 -8.96
CA THR A 117 -7.02 17.45 -9.35
C THR A 117 -8.16 16.88 -10.21
N PRO A 118 -9.34 17.54 -10.25
CA PRO A 118 -10.48 17.06 -11.05
C PRO A 118 -10.20 16.94 -12.55
N ASP A 119 -9.31 17.78 -13.08
CA ASP A 119 -8.90 17.84 -14.48
C ASP A 119 -7.65 16.98 -14.78
N SER A 120 -7.17 16.21 -13.81
CA SER A 120 -6.03 15.34 -14.00
C SER A 120 -6.34 14.23 -15.01
N PRO A 121 -5.48 14.02 -16.04
CA PRO A 121 -5.62 12.92 -16.97
C PRO A 121 -5.58 11.54 -16.30
N VAL A 122 -4.80 11.41 -15.24
CA VAL A 122 -4.70 10.20 -14.42
C VAL A 122 -5.31 10.48 -13.06
N ALA A 123 -6.35 9.76 -12.70
CA ALA A 123 -6.96 9.85 -11.38
C ALA A 123 -6.09 9.15 -10.32
N VAL A 124 -5.82 9.81 -9.21
CA VAL A 124 -5.12 9.20 -8.06
C VAL A 124 -6.08 9.21 -6.88
N LEU A 125 -6.39 8.02 -6.37
CA LEU A 125 -7.44 7.78 -5.41
C LEU A 125 -6.91 7.03 -4.18
N GLY A 126 -7.44 7.36 -3.01
CA GLY A 126 -7.29 6.59 -1.78
C GLY A 126 -8.65 5.98 -1.40
N LEU A 127 -8.71 4.68 -1.15
CA LEU A 127 -9.93 3.94 -0.87
C LEU A 127 -9.81 3.23 0.48
N ALA A 128 -10.75 3.47 1.38
CA ALA A 128 -10.91 2.64 2.57
C ALA A 128 -11.59 1.32 2.19
N TYR A 129 -11.04 0.19 2.64
CA TYR A 129 -11.57 -1.14 2.38
C TYR A 129 -12.09 -1.78 3.67
N ASP A 130 -13.41 -2.00 3.73
CA ASP A 130 -14.05 -2.75 4.81
C ASP A 130 -14.03 -4.26 4.50
N LYS A 131 -12.95 -4.91 4.89
CA LYS A 131 -12.73 -6.35 4.71
C LYS A 131 -13.80 -7.21 5.35
N TRP A 132 -14.20 -6.85 6.56
CA TRP A 132 -15.17 -7.65 7.33
C TRP A 132 -16.59 -7.48 6.79
N GLY A 133 -16.96 -6.26 6.43
CA GLY A 133 -18.24 -5.99 5.75
C GLY A 133 -18.34 -6.66 4.39
N ASP A 134 -17.25 -6.70 3.61
CA ASP A 134 -17.23 -7.41 2.32
C ASP A 134 -17.37 -8.92 2.48
N LEU A 135 -16.63 -9.52 3.41
CA LEU A 135 -16.76 -10.93 3.75
C LEU A 135 -18.16 -11.28 4.23
N GLY A 136 -18.76 -10.42 5.07
CA GLY A 136 -20.13 -10.59 5.54
C GLY A 136 -21.16 -10.59 4.40
N ARG A 137 -21.06 -9.64 3.47
CA ARG A 137 -21.93 -9.58 2.27
C ARG A 137 -21.79 -10.84 1.42
N ARG A 138 -20.57 -11.25 1.08
CA ARG A 138 -20.30 -12.45 0.29
C ARG A 138 -20.81 -13.74 0.95
N ALA A 139 -20.68 -13.83 2.27
CA ALA A 139 -21.21 -14.98 3.03
C ALA A 139 -22.75 -15.01 3.04
N ALA A 140 -23.41 -13.85 3.06
CA ALA A 140 -24.86 -13.75 2.95
C ALA A 140 -25.35 -14.19 1.55
N ASP A 141 -24.69 -13.70 0.49
CA ASP A 141 -25.05 -14.06 -0.90
C ASP A 141 -24.92 -15.57 -1.17
N HIS A 142 -23.94 -16.24 -0.54
CA HIS A 142 -23.78 -17.69 -0.66
C HIS A 142 -24.83 -18.52 0.08
N ARG A 143 -25.56 -17.94 1.04
CA ARG A 143 -26.65 -18.63 1.74
C ARG A 143 -27.94 -18.67 0.94
N GLU A 144 -28.09 -17.84 -0.06
CA GLU A 144 -29.28 -17.77 -0.93
C GLU A 144 -29.22 -18.72 -2.12
N VAL A 145 -28.14 -19.49 -2.31
CA VAL A 145 -28.09 -20.55 -3.34
C VAL A 145 -28.86 -21.76 -2.83
N PRO A 146 -30.05 -22.06 -3.38
CA PRO A 146 -30.82 -23.21 -2.95
C PRO A 146 -30.05 -24.49 -3.30
N ALA A 147 -29.95 -25.41 -2.34
CA ALA A 147 -29.47 -26.75 -2.60
C ALA A 147 -30.36 -27.44 -3.63
N SER A 148 -29.83 -27.66 -4.83
CA SER A 148 -30.46 -28.41 -5.94
C SER A 148 -30.32 -29.90 -5.72
#